data_db8a98676a9cae01336803e089233f15
#
_entry.id   db8a98676a9cae01336803e089233f15
#
_cell.length_a   1.000
_cell.length_b   1.000
_cell.length_c   1.000
_cell.angle_alpha   90.00
_cell.angle_beta   90.00
_cell.angle_gamma   90.00
#
_symmetry.space_group_name_H-M   'P 1'
#
loop_
_entity.id
_entity.type
_entity.pdbx_description
1 polymer ?
#
loop_
_entity_poly.entity_id
_entity_poly.type
_entity_poly.pdbx_seq_one_letter_code
_entity_poly.pdbx_strand_id
1 'polypeptide(L)'
;EMKQKVTASRLADILDHVNRIYQGGYYSTDIGTSENINIRFNLATHDERGNRLATPGVEYVKWDGTYPIDANDFMNNNKKGYARYLWEPNDYINVMVYPFAPEANSAEVTLGVSHLPFTLKGVNETDGLSALESKYNDISKKNLSFAYCSSINSDFIDYEVDRYTNASHN
;
A
#
# COMPACT_ATOMS: atom_id res chain seq x y z
N GLU A 1 20.95 0.64 -9.64
CA GLU A 1 20.75 -0.18 -8.42
C GLU A 1 20.07 0.67 -7.37
N MET A 2 18.92 0.23 -6.88
CA MET A 2 18.24 0.87 -5.76
C MET A 2 19.16 0.87 -4.54
N LYS A 3 19.55 2.04 -4.05
CA LYS A 3 20.47 2.18 -2.90
C LYS A 3 19.87 1.77 -1.56
N GLN A 4 18.55 1.61 -1.47
CA GLN A 4 17.86 1.22 -0.24
C GLN A 4 16.87 0.09 -0.54
N LYS A 5 17.23 -1.11 -0.16
CA LYS A 5 16.26 -2.19 -0.01
C LYS A 5 15.67 -2.07 1.39
N VAL A 6 14.38 -1.75 1.47
CA VAL A 6 13.67 -1.85 2.73
C VAL A 6 13.72 -3.31 3.19
N THR A 7 14.21 -3.54 4.38
CA THR A 7 14.38 -4.91 4.88
C THR A 7 13.04 -5.51 5.31
N ALA A 8 12.93 -6.83 5.21
CA ALA A 8 11.76 -7.56 5.70
C ALA A 8 11.53 -7.35 7.20
N SER A 9 12.60 -7.25 7.99
CA SER A 9 12.52 -6.93 9.42
C SER A 9 11.86 -5.58 9.64
N ARG A 10 12.27 -4.56 8.88
CA ARG A 10 11.68 -3.22 9.00
C ARG A 10 10.19 -3.21 8.65
N LEU A 11 9.80 -3.94 7.61
CA LEU A 11 8.39 -4.06 7.24
C LEU A 11 7.56 -4.79 8.30
N ALA A 12 8.14 -5.80 8.94
CA ALA A 12 7.50 -6.49 10.05
C ALA A 12 7.31 -5.57 11.27
N ASP A 13 8.31 -4.74 11.60
CA ASP A 13 8.23 -3.76 12.69
C ASP A 13 7.15 -2.70 12.41
N ILE A 14 7.07 -2.22 11.17
CA ILE A 14 6.03 -1.27 10.75
C ILE A 14 4.64 -1.91 10.89
N LEU A 15 4.47 -3.16 10.44
CA LEU A 15 3.19 -3.86 10.55
C LEU A 15 2.77 -4.08 11.99
N ASP A 16 3.72 -4.42 12.89
CA ASP A 16 3.44 -4.53 14.31
C ASP A 16 2.98 -3.19 14.90
N HIS A 17 3.63 -2.10 14.50
CA HIS A 17 3.23 -0.75 14.90
C HIS A 17 1.80 -0.42 14.42
N VAL A 18 1.48 -0.67 13.16
CA VAL A 18 0.13 -0.49 12.60
C VAL A 18 -0.89 -1.33 13.38
N ASN A 19 -0.59 -2.59 13.66
CA ASN A 19 -1.48 -3.45 14.44
C ASN A 19 -1.75 -2.90 15.84
N ARG A 20 -0.75 -2.31 16.51
CA ARG A 20 -0.94 -1.67 17.82
C ARG A 20 -1.87 -0.45 17.74
N ILE A 21 -1.77 0.35 16.67
CA ILE A 21 -2.68 1.47 16.43
C ILE A 21 -4.13 0.95 16.30
N TYR A 22 -4.33 -0.10 15.54
CA TYR A 22 -5.66 -0.70 15.30
C TYR A 22 -6.24 -1.41 16.54
N GLN A 23 -5.40 -1.82 17.48
CA GLN A 23 -5.86 -2.37 18.77
C GLN A 23 -6.36 -1.29 19.74
N GLY A 24 -6.14 -0.02 19.44
CA GLY A 24 -6.50 1.10 20.30
C GLY A 24 -5.52 1.30 21.47
N GLY A 25 -5.61 2.48 22.10
CA GLY A 25 -4.80 2.83 23.26
C GLY A 25 -3.31 3.07 23.01
N TYR A 26 -2.88 3.10 21.75
CA TYR A 26 -1.48 3.33 21.41
C TYR A 26 -1.08 4.79 21.58
N TYR A 27 -1.93 5.70 21.15
CA TYR A 27 -1.76 7.12 21.38
C TYR A 27 -2.36 7.51 22.73
N SER A 28 -1.79 8.53 23.38
CA SER A 28 -2.24 9.00 24.68
C SER A 28 -3.76 9.21 24.71
N THR A 29 -4.38 8.89 25.84
CA THR A 29 -5.80 9.09 26.12
C THR A 29 -6.26 10.55 25.99
N ASP A 30 -5.33 11.48 25.91
CA ASP A 30 -5.60 12.91 25.77
C ASP A 30 -5.99 13.33 24.32
N ILE A 31 -5.85 12.44 23.34
CA ILE A 31 -6.11 12.71 21.91
C ILE A 31 -7.49 12.18 21.46
N GLY A 32 -8.37 11.86 22.37
CA GLY A 32 -9.70 11.36 22.08
C GLY A 32 -9.83 9.84 22.26
N THR A 33 -11.00 9.33 21.91
CA THR A 33 -11.31 7.90 22.07
C THR A 33 -10.56 7.06 21.02
N SER A 34 -9.57 6.32 21.48
CA SER A 34 -8.92 5.30 20.68
C SER A 34 -9.55 3.95 20.98
N GLU A 35 -10.27 3.38 20.03
CA GLU A 35 -10.98 2.11 20.20
C GLU A 35 -10.28 0.98 19.44
N ASN A 36 -10.43 -0.24 19.97
CA ASN A 36 -10.01 -1.43 19.26
C ASN A 36 -11.04 -1.75 18.17
N ILE A 37 -10.63 -1.69 16.91
CA ILE A 37 -11.50 -2.00 15.76
C ILE A 37 -11.49 -3.46 15.37
N ASN A 38 -10.86 -4.33 16.16
CA ASN A 38 -10.79 -5.78 15.97
C ASN A 38 -10.24 -6.23 14.60
N ILE A 39 -9.39 -5.41 14.00
CA ILE A 39 -8.69 -5.75 12.75
C ILE A 39 -7.22 -6.01 13.09
N ARG A 40 -6.66 -7.05 12.50
CA ARG A 40 -5.24 -7.37 12.58
C ARG A 40 -4.71 -7.75 11.20
N PHE A 41 -3.61 -7.13 10.83
CA PHE A 41 -2.88 -7.44 9.61
C PHE A 41 -1.78 -8.46 9.89
N ASN A 42 -1.60 -9.41 8.99
CA ASN A 42 -0.56 -10.41 9.06
C ASN A 42 0.23 -10.44 7.77
N LEU A 43 1.54 -10.67 7.88
CA LEU A 43 2.36 -10.92 6.70
C LEU A 43 1.94 -12.25 6.06
N ALA A 44 1.75 -12.24 4.74
CA ALA A 44 1.46 -13.45 3.99
C ALA A 44 2.59 -14.47 4.18
N THR A 45 2.26 -15.73 4.45
CA THR A 45 3.24 -16.81 4.59
C THR A 45 3.39 -17.66 3.32
N HIS A 46 2.46 -17.52 2.40
CA HIS A 46 2.43 -18.21 1.11
C HIS A 46 2.15 -17.21 -0.01
N ASP A 47 2.65 -17.51 -1.21
CA ASP A 47 2.33 -16.74 -2.41
C ASP A 47 0.94 -17.09 -2.98
N GLU A 48 0.54 -16.43 -4.06
CA GLU A 48 -0.73 -16.68 -4.77
C GLU A 48 -0.89 -18.12 -5.27
N ARG A 49 0.19 -18.88 -5.37
CA ARG A 49 0.21 -20.27 -5.85
C ARG A 49 0.23 -21.27 -4.70
N GLY A 50 0.22 -20.81 -3.46
CA GLY A 50 0.29 -21.62 -2.26
C GLY A 50 1.70 -22.08 -1.89
N ASN A 51 2.76 -21.56 -2.52
CA ASN A 51 4.12 -21.86 -2.13
C ASN A 51 4.52 -21.06 -0.89
N ARG A 52 5.20 -21.72 0.02
CA ARG A 52 5.69 -21.05 1.23
C ARG A 52 6.77 -20.02 0.88
N LEU A 53 6.60 -18.81 1.38
CA LEU A 53 7.58 -17.74 1.19
C LEU A 53 8.80 -17.93 2.08
N ALA A 54 9.99 -17.73 1.53
CA ALA A 54 11.23 -17.70 2.30
C ALA A 54 11.26 -16.50 3.26
N THR A 55 10.68 -15.38 2.84
CA THR A 55 10.51 -14.18 3.65
C THR A 55 9.03 -13.82 3.69
N PRO A 56 8.36 -14.00 4.84
CA PRO A 56 6.93 -13.73 4.94
C PRO A 56 6.56 -12.32 4.50
N GLY A 57 5.54 -12.21 3.67
CA GLY A 57 4.90 -10.98 3.24
C GLY A 57 5.74 -10.03 2.40
N VAL A 58 6.96 -10.39 2.00
CA VAL A 58 7.86 -9.53 1.24
C VAL A 58 8.31 -10.18 -0.04
N GLU A 59 8.03 -9.52 -1.16
CA GLU A 59 8.52 -9.88 -2.47
C GLU A 59 9.27 -8.71 -3.10
N TYR A 60 10.44 -8.97 -3.68
CA TYR A 60 11.19 -7.97 -4.44
C TYR A 60 10.88 -8.13 -5.92
N VAL A 61 10.05 -7.24 -6.42
CA VAL A 61 9.60 -7.28 -7.82
C VAL A 61 10.58 -6.54 -8.71
N LYS A 62 10.93 -7.15 -9.85
CA LYS A 62 11.73 -6.48 -10.86
C LYS A 62 10.87 -5.44 -11.58
N TRP A 63 11.26 -4.17 -11.46
CA TRP A 63 10.67 -3.09 -12.25
C TRP A 63 11.31 -3.03 -13.63
N ASP A 64 10.51 -2.96 -14.68
CA ASP A 64 10.93 -2.87 -16.08
C ASP A 64 10.88 -1.45 -16.66
N GLY A 65 10.55 -0.47 -15.84
CA GLY A 65 10.56 0.96 -16.18
C GLY A 65 11.77 1.71 -15.61
N THR A 66 11.65 3.02 -15.53
CA THR A 66 12.67 3.93 -14.97
C THR A 66 12.35 4.34 -13.55
N TYR A 67 13.38 4.68 -12.78
CA TYR A 67 13.26 5.27 -11.46
C TYR A 67 13.62 6.77 -11.50
N PRO A 68 13.05 7.61 -10.64
CA PRO A 68 11.96 7.33 -9.71
C PRO A 68 10.63 7.07 -10.44
N ILE A 69 9.65 6.49 -9.75
CA ILE A 69 8.35 6.11 -10.34
C ILE A 69 7.30 7.16 -10.01
N ASP A 70 6.56 7.62 -10.99
CA ASP A 70 5.37 8.42 -10.77
C ASP A 70 4.28 7.56 -10.14
N ALA A 71 3.94 7.86 -8.88
CA ALA A 71 2.99 7.07 -8.09
C ALA A 71 1.58 7.13 -8.66
N ASN A 72 1.15 8.28 -9.18
CA ASN A 72 -0.15 8.44 -9.81
C ASN A 72 -0.24 7.66 -11.12
N ASP A 73 0.80 7.72 -11.96
CA ASP A 73 0.87 6.91 -13.17
C ASP A 73 0.86 5.41 -12.83
N PHE A 74 1.66 4.98 -11.85
CA PHE A 74 1.70 3.58 -11.45
C PHE A 74 0.33 3.07 -10.98
N MET A 75 -0.35 3.82 -10.14
CA MET A 75 -1.60 3.37 -9.53
C MET A 75 -2.82 3.51 -10.46
N ASN A 76 -2.88 4.58 -11.27
CA ASN A 76 -4.09 4.94 -12.01
C ASN A 76 -4.02 4.67 -13.52
N ASN A 77 -2.86 4.32 -14.05
CA ASN A 77 -2.73 4.07 -15.47
C ASN A 77 -3.31 2.71 -15.88
N ASN A 78 -4.47 2.75 -16.53
CA ASN A 78 -5.19 1.56 -16.98
C ASN A 78 -4.68 0.95 -18.29
N LYS A 79 -3.66 1.54 -18.94
CA LYS A 79 -3.11 1.08 -20.22
C LYS A 79 -1.82 0.29 -20.08
N LYS A 80 -1.07 0.51 -19.00
CA LYS A 80 0.26 -0.10 -18.79
C LYS A 80 0.21 -1.47 -18.13
N GLY A 81 -0.95 -1.92 -17.65
CA GLY A 81 -1.13 -3.25 -17.08
C GLY A 81 -0.33 -3.48 -15.79
N TYR A 82 -0.18 -2.43 -14.97
CA TYR A 82 0.58 -2.52 -13.72
C TYR A 82 -0.05 -3.42 -12.66
N ALA A 83 -1.34 -3.80 -12.83
CA ALA A 83 -1.98 -4.83 -12.01
C ALA A 83 -1.17 -6.16 -11.95
N ARG A 84 -0.32 -6.44 -12.96
CA ARG A 84 0.53 -7.64 -12.98
C ARG A 84 1.53 -7.74 -11.82
N TYR A 85 1.88 -6.62 -11.21
CA TYR A 85 2.79 -6.56 -10.06
C TYR A 85 2.13 -6.87 -8.73
N LEU A 86 0.81 -6.89 -8.68
CA LEU A 86 0.06 -7.16 -7.46
C LEU A 86 -0.15 -8.67 -7.27
N TRP A 87 -0.36 -9.06 -6.05
CA TRP A 87 -1.01 -10.33 -5.72
C TRP A 87 -2.53 -10.14 -5.77
N GLU A 88 -3.28 -11.25 -5.80
CA GLU A 88 -4.76 -11.23 -5.92
C GLU A 88 -5.41 -10.29 -4.87
N PRO A 89 -6.01 -9.16 -5.27
CA PRO A 89 -6.52 -8.17 -4.32
C PRO A 89 -7.71 -8.64 -3.48
N ASN A 90 -8.37 -9.73 -3.87
CA ASN A 90 -9.43 -10.32 -3.05
C ASN A 90 -8.87 -11.07 -1.84
N ASP A 91 -7.61 -11.51 -1.90
CA ASP A 91 -6.96 -12.32 -0.87
C ASP A 91 -5.88 -11.55 -0.11
N TYR A 92 -5.30 -10.53 -0.73
CA TYR A 92 -4.14 -9.81 -0.20
C TYR A 92 -4.30 -8.30 -0.26
N ILE A 93 -3.94 -7.63 0.81
CA ILE A 93 -3.68 -6.19 0.78
C ILE A 93 -2.29 -5.97 0.18
N ASN A 94 -2.25 -5.33 -0.97
CA ASN A 94 -1.01 -5.03 -1.66
C ASN A 94 -0.45 -3.68 -1.20
N VAL A 95 0.78 -3.67 -0.70
CA VAL A 95 1.52 -2.46 -0.35
C VAL A 95 2.79 -2.42 -1.18
N MET A 96 2.89 -1.44 -2.06
CA MET A 96 4.03 -1.25 -2.96
C MET A 96 4.97 -0.22 -2.37
N VAL A 97 6.26 -0.54 -2.32
CA VAL A 97 7.30 0.34 -1.75
C VAL A 97 8.34 0.65 -2.81
N TYR A 98 8.45 1.91 -3.21
CA TYR A 98 9.37 2.36 -4.25
C TYR A 98 9.64 3.87 -4.13
N PRO A 99 10.74 4.41 -4.71
CA PRO A 99 11.01 5.85 -4.71
C PRO A 99 10.02 6.57 -5.63
N PHE A 100 9.33 7.57 -5.08
CA PHE A 100 8.38 8.38 -5.85
C PHE A 100 9.09 9.44 -6.67
N ALA A 101 8.60 9.67 -7.88
CA ALA A 101 8.98 10.83 -8.65
C ALA A 101 8.52 12.11 -7.94
N PRO A 102 9.37 13.14 -7.85
CA PRO A 102 8.96 14.41 -7.26
C PRO A 102 7.84 15.04 -8.09
N GLU A 103 6.90 15.69 -7.43
CA GLU A 103 5.87 16.45 -8.13
C GLU A 103 6.47 17.70 -8.77
N ALA A 104 6.12 17.93 -10.03
CA ALA A 104 6.62 19.09 -10.75
C ALA A 104 6.11 20.39 -10.10
N ASN A 105 7.05 21.31 -9.81
CA ASN A 105 6.79 22.63 -9.22
C ASN A 105 6.17 22.62 -7.80
N SER A 106 6.32 21.53 -7.05
CA SER A 106 5.91 21.45 -5.65
C SER A 106 7.13 21.30 -4.73
N ALA A 107 7.10 21.99 -3.61
CA ALA A 107 8.02 21.77 -2.49
C ALA A 107 7.49 20.68 -1.53
N GLU A 108 6.28 20.21 -1.77
CA GLU A 108 5.64 19.14 -0.99
C GLU A 108 6.17 17.78 -1.41
N VAL A 109 6.21 16.87 -0.46
CA VAL A 109 6.64 15.50 -0.68
C VAL A 109 5.49 14.56 -0.38
N THR A 110 5.12 13.77 -1.37
CA THR A 110 4.13 12.72 -1.20
C THR A 110 4.78 11.51 -0.52
N LEU A 111 4.29 11.17 0.67
CA LEU A 111 4.78 10.04 1.47
C LEU A 111 4.13 8.72 1.08
N GLY A 112 2.88 8.77 0.66
CA GLY A 112 2.13 7.60 0.24
C GLY A 112 0.83 7.98 -0.47
N VAL A 113 0.35 7.07 -1.30
CA VAL A 113 -0.92 7.19 -2.02
C VAL A 113 -1.65 5.87 -1.88
N SER A 114 -2.93 5.91 -1.57
CA SER A 114 -3.75 4.71 -1.42
C SER A 114 -5.05 4.83 -2.18
N HIS A 115 -5.48 3.75 -2.82
CA HIS A 115 -6.84 3.67 -3.29
C HIS A 115 -7.79 3.55 -2.10
N LEU A 116 -8.88 4.28 -2.16
CA LEU A 116 -10.01 4.04 -1.27
C LEU A 116 -10.72 2.76 -1.67
N PRO A 117 -11.38 2.09 -0.73
CA PRO A 117 -12.29 1.00 -1.06
C PRO A 117 -13.32 1.45 -2.09
N PHE A 118 -13.67 0.57 -3.00
CA PHE A 118 -14.70 0.80 -4.00
C PHE A 118 -15.67 -0.38 -4.05
N THR A 119 -16.81 -0.17 -4.67
CA THR A 119 -17.81 -1.20 -4.91
C THR A 119 -17.97 -1.46 -6.40
N LEU A 120 -18.61 -2.56 -6.76
CA LEU A 120 -18.98 -2.84 -8.14
C LEU A 120 -20.41 -2.38 -8.40
N LYS A 121 -20.60 -1.55 -9.42
CA LYS A 121 -21.90 -1.00 -9.79
C LYS A 121 -22.89 -2.12 -10.09
N GLY A 122 -24.04 -2.06 -9.44
CA GLY A 122 -25.12 -3.06 -9.60
C GLY A 122 -24.85 -4.44 -8.99
N VAL A 123 -23.73 -4.59 -8.26
CA VAL A 123 -23.39 -5.88 -7.61
C VAL A 123 -23.40 -5.75 -6.09
N ASN A 124 -22.62 -4.86 -5.55
CA ASN A 124 -22.45 -4.66 -4.10
C ASN A 124 -22.26 -3.17 -3.76
N GLU A 125 -23.06 -2.32 -4.38
CA GLU A 125 -23.01 -0.89 -4.12
C GLU A 125 -23.21 -0.60 -2.62
N THR A 126 -22.34 0.23 -2.08
CA THR A 126 -22.36 0.67 -0.70
C THR A 126 -22.32 2.19 -0.67
N ASP A 127 -23.22 2.79 0.08
CA ASP A 127 -23.28 4.24 0.25
C ASP A 127 -21.94 4.80 0.76
N GLY A 128 -21.50 5.89 0.13
CA GLY A 128 -20.25 6.57 0.46
C GLY A 128 -19.00 6.02 -0.20
N LEU A 129 -19.09 4.92 -0.95
CA LEU A 129 -18.00 4.40 -1.76
C LEU A 129 -18.23 4.66 -3.24
N SER A 130 -17.13 4.85 -3.98
CA SER A 130 -17.20 4.96 -5.43
C SER A 130 -17.58 3.63 -6.05
N ALA A 131 -18.54 3.63 -6.95
CA ALA A 131 -18.91 2.44 -7.73
C ALA A 131 -18.13 2.39 -9.04
N LEU A 132 -17.41 1.30 -9.27
CA LEU A 132 -16.73 1.02 -10.54
C LEU A 132 -17.64 0.25 -11.49
N GLU A 133 -17.70 0.71 -12.72
CA GLU A 133 -18.28 -0.08 -13.77
C GLU A 133 -17.32 -1.21 -14.13
N SER A 134 -17.75 -2.43 -13.92
CA SER A 134 -17.03 -3.63 -14.32
C SER A 134 -17.93 -4.53 -15.15
N LYS A 135 -17.41 -5.06 -16.23
CA LYS A 135 -18.08 -6.13 -16.97
C LYS A 135 -18.01 -7.47 -16.26
N TYR A 136 -17.31 -7.54 -15.16
CA TYR A 136 -17.14 -8.72 -14.32
C TYR A 136 -17.76 -8.47 -12.95
N ASN A 137 -18.22 -9.53 -12.33
CA ASN A 137 -18.83 -9.49 -11.00
C ASN A 137 -17.80 -9.60 -9.86
N ASP A 138 -16.52 -9.44 -10.16
CA ASP A 138 -15.45 -9.52 -9.20
C ASP A 138 -14.34 -8.50 -9.49
N ILE A 139 -13.53 -8.20 -8.48
CA ILE A 139 -12.37 -7.32 -8.54
C ILE A 139 -11.06 -8.10 -8.60
N SER A 140 -11.08 -9.31 -9.13
CA SER A 140 -9.88 -10.12 -9.25
C SER A 140 -8.81 -9.44 -10.10
N LYS A 141 -7.55 -9.72 -9.81
CA LYS A 141 -6.38 -9.18 -10.50
C LYS A 141 -6.49 -9.23 -12.03
N LYS A 142 -7.02 -10.32 -12.58
CA LYS A 142 -7.23 -10.49 -14.03
C LYS A 142 -8.24 -9.50 -14.63
N ASN A 143 -9.13 -8.93 -13.81
CA ASN A 143 -10.18 -8.03 -14.21
C ASN A 143 -9.83 -6.56 -13.95
N LEU A 144 -8.80 -6.31 -13.13
CA LEU A 144 -8.30 -4.97 -12.87
C LEU A 144 -7.44 -4.46 -14.01
N SER A 145 -7.71 -3.24 -14.45
CA SER A 145 -6.89 -2.53 -15.44
C SER A 145 -5.81 -1.65 -14.80
N PHE A 146 -5.89 -1.38 -13.51
CA PHE A 146 -4.99 -0.50 -12.76
C PHE A 146 -4.45 -1.22 -11.52
N ALA A 147 -3.39 -0.68 -10.92
CA ALA A 147 -2.76 -1.25 -9.73
C ALA A 147 -3.51 -0.86 -8.46
N TYR A 148 -4.50 -1.66 -8.06
CA TYR A 148 -5.25 -1.45 -6.82
C TYR A 148 -4.41 -1.81 -5.58
N CYS A 149 -3.77 -0.82 -5.00
CA CYS A 149 -2.84 -0.98 -3.89
C CYS A 149 -2.71 0.29 -3.05
N SER A 150 -1.91 0.20 -2.00
CA SER A 150 -1.28 1.35 -1.34
C SER A 150 0.16 1.44 -1.78
N SER A 151 0.62 2.62 -2.17
CA SER A 151 2.00 2.90 -2.52
C SER A 151 2.66 3.78 -1.47
N ILE A 152 3.84 3.40 -1.03
CA ILE A 152 4.63 4.10 0.00
C ILE A 152 5.96 4.55 -0.60
N ASN A 153 6.31 5.81 -0.38
CA ASN A 153 7.58 6.34 -0.83
C ASN A 153 8.73 5.76 -0.02
N SER A 154 9.58 4.97 -0.67
CA SER A 154 10.69 4.27 -0.01
C SER A 154 11.73 5.21 0.61
N ASP A 155 11.83 6.45 0.14
CA ASP A 155 12.78 7.44 0.66
C ASP A 155 12.44 7.90 2.09
N PHE A 156 11.22 7.60 2.54
CA PHE A 156 10.70 8.02 3.84
C PHE A 156 10.28 6.85 4.75
N ILE A 157 10.56 5.63 4.38
CA ILE A 157 10.21 4.45 5.17
C ILE A 157 11.23 4.14 6.28
N ASP A 158 12.43 4.69 6.17
CA ASP A 158 13.51 4.54 7.14
C ASP A 158 13.61 5.76 8.05
N TYR A 159 13.26 5.58 9.32
CA TYR A 159 13.29 6.64 10.31
C TYR A 159 14.70 6.97 10.85
N GLU A 160 15.71 6.16 10.53
CA GLU A 160 17.10 6.48 10.87
C GLU A 160 17.66 7.62 10.03
N VAL A 161 17.01 7.94 8.91
CA VAL A 161 17.30 9.13 8.14
C VAL A 161 16.54 10.28 8.77
N ASP A 162 17.24 11.12 9.50
CA ASP A 162 16.73 12.31 10.23
C ASP A 162 16.17 13.40 9.28
N ARG A 163 15.39 12.99 8.29
CA ARG A 163 14.70 13.89 7.34
C ARG A 163 13.40 14.45 7.90
N TYR A 164 12.93 13.90 9.01
CA TYR A 164 11.74 14.36 9.73
C TYR A 164 12.12 15.11 10.99
N THR A 165 12.99 16.11 10.90
CA THR A 165 13.10 17.08 11.96
C THR A 165 11.79 17.82 12.08
N ASN A 166 10.98 17.44 13.06
CA ASN A 166 9.78 18.16 13.52
C ASN A 166 8.65 18.41 12.52
N ALA A 167 8.66 17.86 11.34
CA ALA A 167 7.52 17.90 10.47
C ALA A 167 6.51 16.85 10.93
N SER A 168 5.78 17.23 11.96
CA SER A 168 4.41 16.78 12.24
C SER A 168 4.11 15.32 11.91
N HIS A 169 4.28 14.48 12.89
CA HIS A 169 3.40 13.33 13.06
C HIS A 169 1.99 13.81 13.48
N ASN A 170 1.46 14.78 12.73
CA ASN A 170 0.09 15.27 12.90
C ASN A 170 -0.85 14.49 12.01
#